data_f510865c7077bdb3296677174d1eb2e7
#
_entry.id   f510865c7077bdb3296677174d1eb2e7
#
_cell.length_a   1.000
_cell.length_b   1.000
_cell.length_c   1.000
_cell.angle_alpha   90.00
_cell.angle_beta   90.00
_cell.angle_gamma   90.00
#
_symmetry.space_group_name_H-M   'P 1'
#
loop_
_entity.id
_entity.type
_entity.pdbx_description
1 polymer ?
#
loop_
_entity_poly.entity_id
_entity_poly.type
_entity_poly.pdbx_seq_one_letter_code
_entity_poly.pdbx_strand_id
1 'polypeptide(L)'
;MHANFRRGAAIAALAVLLTTAVAAAQPAKLPPSDIQTTFFNGQPFTASTLSNVKYKMTFMADGKMKRQPVGGGNKGEGTWKLSKDGFCTTWAGSTLSNCFTVVSAGDNKWSVLKGSSIQAVWTK
;
A
#
# COMPACT_ATOMS: atom_id res chain seq x y z
N MET A 1 35.34 -11.23 -71.58
CA MET A 1 35.38 -10.28 -70.43
C MET A 1 34.06 -10.35 -69.67
N HIS A 2 34.05 -11.01 -68.52
CA HIS A 2 32.88 -11.12 -67.72
C HIS A 2 33.08 -10.29 -66.46
N ALA A 3 32.41 -9.19 -66.38
CA ALA A 3 32.36 -8.43 -65.16
C ALA A 3 31.38 -9.10 -64.19
N ASN A 4 31.88 -9.78 -63.19
CA ASN A 4 31.07 -10.31 -62.11
C ASN A 4 30.74 -9.19 -61.17
N PHE A 5 29.58 -8.60 -61.34
CA PHE A 5 29.01 -7.74 -60.31
C PHE A 5 28.44 -8.63 -59.21
N ARG A 6 29.25 -8.87 -58.20
CA ARG A 6 28.70 -9.36 -56.94
C ARG A 6 27.99 -8.19 -56.28
N ARG A 7 26.69 -8.14 -56.41
CA ARG A 7 25.86 -7.30 -55.56
C ARG A 7 25.92 -7.89 -54.15
N GLY A 8 26.76 -7.28 -53.34
CA GLY A 8 26.68 -7.53 -51.91
C GLY A 8 25.33 -7.05 -51.41
N ALA A 9 24.48 -7.98 -51.04
CA ALA A 9 23.27 -7.62 -50.32
C ALA A 9 23.69 -7.12 -48.94
N ALA A 10 23.63 -5.81 -48.73
CA ALA A 10 23.73 -5.25 -47.41
C ALA A 10 22.47 -5.68 -46.66
N ILE A 11 22.57 -6.71 -45.85
CA ILE A 11 21.53 -7.04 -44.90
C ILE A 11 21.63 -5.96 -43.84
N ALA A 12 20.79 -4.95 -43.94
CA ALA A 12 20.55 -4.04 -42.83
C ALA A 12 19.87 -4.87 -41.75
N ALA A 13 20.64 -5.33 -40.77
CA ALA A 13 20.07 -5.90 -39.56
C ALA A 13 19.34 -4.75 -38.84
N LEU A 14 18.03 -4.68 -38.99
CA LEU A 14 17.21 -3.85 -38.17
C LEU A 14 17.30 -4.44 -36.75
N ALA A 15 18.19 -3.89 -35.95
CA ALA A 15 18.16 -4.15 -34.52
C ALA A 15 16.87 -3.49 -34.00
N VAL A 16 15.81 -4.27 -33.90
CA VAL A 16 14.63 -3.86 -33.17
C VAL A 16 15.03 -3.82 -31.69
N LEU A 17 15.41 -2.65 -31.24
CA LEU A 17 15.51 -2.39 -29.81
C LEU A 17 14.09 -2.51 -29.25
N LEU A 18 13.75 -3.70 -28.80
CA LEU A 18 12.62 -3.93 -27.93
C LEU A 18 12.96 -3.25 -26.60
N THR A 19 12.67 -1.96 -26.52
CA THR A 19 12.56 -1.33 -25.22
C THR A 19 11.33 -1.93 -24.56
N THR A 20 11.53 -2.99 -23.77
CA THR A 20 10.53 -3.40 -22.79
C THR A 20 10.43 -2.23 -21.80
N ALA A 21 9.43 -1.38 -22.03
CA ALA A 21 9.02 -0.48 -20.98
C ALA A 21 8.55 -1.35 -19.82
N VAL A 22 9.41 -1.50 -18.80
CA VAL A 22 8.97 -2.03 -17.53
C VAL A 22 7.98 -1.00 -16.98
N ALA A 23 6.71 -1.23 -17.24
CA ALA A 23 5.69 -0.49 -16.55
C ALA A 23 5.94 -0.72 -15.06
N ALA A 24 6.30 0.37 -14.33
CA ALA A 24 6.40 0.30 -12.90
C ALA A 24 5.08 -0.26 -12.39
N ALA A 25 5.09 -1.51 -11.92
CA ALA A 25 3.92 -2.13 -11.35
C ALA A 25 3.51 -1.26 -10.16
N GLN A 26 2.28 -0.73 -10.16
CA GLN A 26 1.74 -0.06 -9.00
C GLN A 26 1.73 -1.06 -7.84
N PRO A 27 2.08 -0.62 -6.60
CA PRO A 27 2.02 -1.50 -5.44
C PRO A 27 0.64 -2.14 -5.35
N ALA A 28 0.61 -3.45 -5.25
CA ALA A 28 -0.65 -4.16 -5.12
C ALA A 28 -1.29 -3.84 -3.77
N LYS A 29 -2.61 -3.67 -3.77
CA LYS A 29 -3.38 -3.57 -2.52
C LYS A 29 -3.28 -4.89 -1.76
N LEU A 30 -3.10 -4.80 -0.44
CA LEU A 30 -3.24 -5.97 0.41
C LEU A 30 -4.70 -6.44 0.39
N PRO A 31 -4.96 -7.74 0.14
CA PRO A 31 -6.29 -8.29 0.33
C PRO A 31 -6.77 -8.08 1.77
N PRO A 32 -8.08 -7.91 2.01
CA PRO A 32 -8.59 -7.73 3.37
C PRO A 32 -8.17 -8.82 4.35
N SER A 33 -8.11 -10.08 3.92
CA SER A 33 -7.63 -11.18 4.76
C SER A 33 -6.19 -11.01 5.20
N ASP A 34 -5.32 -10.48 4.35
CA ASP A 34 -3.92 -10.22 4.68
C ASP A 34 -3.78 -9.03 5.63
N ILE A 35 -4.61 -8.01 5.47
CA ILE A 35 -4.67 -6.88 6.41
C ILE A 35 -5.04 -7.40 7.80
N GLN A 36 -6.06 -8.25 7.89
CA GLN A 36 -6.49 -8.82 9.16
C GLN A 36 -5.38 -9.64 9.81
N THR A 37 -4.77 -10.54 9.06
CA THR A 37 -3.70 -11.41 9.57
C THR A 37 -2.49 -10.62 10.02
N THR A 38 -2.11 -9.59 9.28
CA THR A 38 -0.90 -8.81 9.54
C THR A 38 -1.10 -7.79 10.67
N PHE A 39 -2.25 -7.11 10.70
CA PHE A 39 -2.44 -5.95 11.57
C PHE A 39 -3.54 -6.12 12.62
N PHE A 40 -4.58 -6.92 12.34
CA PHE A 40 -5.79 -6.97 13.18
C PHE A 40 -5.82 -8.22 14.06
N ASN A 41 -4.69 -8.48 14.69
CA ASN A 41 -4.44 -9.68 15.51
C ASN A 41 -4.13 -9.35 16.97
N GLY A 42 -4.42 -8.14 17.43
CA GLY A 42 -4.14 -7.69 18.79
C GLY A 42 -2.70 -7.23 19.03
N GLN A 43 -1.81 -7.36 18.04
CA GLN A 43 -0.44 -6.87 18.15
C GLN A 43 -0.36 -5.39 17.79
N PRO A 44 0.34 -4.57 18.59
CA PRO A 44 0.47 -3.15 18.28
C PRO A 44 1.40 -2.91 17.09
N PHE A 45 1.12 -1.83 16.36
CA PHE A 45 1.97 -1.33 15.30
C PHE A 45 1.97 0.20 15.34
N THR A 46 2.89 0.83 14.61
CA THR A 46 3.02 2.28 14.58
C THR A 46 2.35 2.85 13.34
N ALA A 47 1.53 3.87 13.50
CA ALA A 47 0.96 4.67 12.43
C ALA A 47 1.52 6.09 12.49
N SER A 48 1.99 6.60 11.36
CA SER A 48 2.44 7.98 11.22
C SER A 48 1.53 8.71 10.26
N THR A 49 1.02 9.86 10.67
CA THR A 49 0.25 10.74 9.79
C THR A 49 1.16 11.52 8.85
N LEU A 50 0.60 12.18 7.83
CA LEU A 50 1.38 13.03 6.92
C LEU A 50 2.00 14.24 7.63
N SER A 51 1.43 14.68 8.75
CA SER A 51 2.01 15.72 9.62
C SER A 51 3.03 15.17 10.63
N ASN A 52 3.44 13.91 10.46
CA ASN A 52 4.44 13.24 11.29
C ASN A 52 4.02 13.04 12.76
N VAL A 53 2.73 12.95 13.02
CA VAL A 53 2.21 12.52 14.32
C VAL A 53 2.18 11.01 14.36
N LYS A 54 2.78 10.42 15.39
CA LYS A 54 2.88 8.96 15.54
C LYS A 54 1.90 8.46 16.58
N TYR A 55 1.28 7.34 16.24
CA TYR A 55 0.36 6.61 17.11
C TYR A 55 0.77 5.15 17.22
N LYS A 56 0.60 4.60 18.40
CA LYS A 56 0.57 3.16 18.60
C LYS A 56 -0.87 2.69 18.37
N MET A 57 -1.05 1.83 17.39
CA MET A 57 -2.35 1.30 17.00
C MET A 57 -2.47 -0.15 17.46
N THR A 58 -3.64 -0.54 17.94
CA THR A 58 -3.95 -1.93 18.26
C THR A 58 -5.35 -2.25 17.75
N PHE A 59 -5.43 -3.19 16.82
CA PHE A 59 -6.69 -3.69 16.27
C PHE A 59 -6.89 -5.12 16.76
N MET A 60 -7.96 -5.35 17.48
CA MET A 60 -8.26 -6.65 18.08
C MET A 60 -9.15 -7.48 17.17
N ALA A 61 -9.01 -8.79 17.23
CA ALA A 61 -9.74 -9.73 16.38
C ALA A 61 -11.28 -9.62 16.53
N ASP A 62 -11.76 -9.10 17.66
CA ASP A 62 -13.19 -8.93 17.94
C ASP A 62 -13.83 -7.71 17.28
N GLY A 63 -13.08 -6.95 16.47
CA GLY A 63 -13.58 -5.74 15.79
C GLY A 63 -13.37 -4.45 16.55
N LYS A 64 -12.68 -4.47 17.68
CA LYS A 64 -12.33 -3.27 18.43
C LYS A 64 -10.97 -2.74 18.02
N MET A 65 -10.76 -1.46 18.15
CA MET A 65 -9.47 -0.82 17.92
C MET A 65 -9.21 0.28 18.92
N LYS A 66 -7.94 0.57 19.14
CA LYS A 66 -7.51 1.70 19.96
C LYS A 66 -6.24 2.30 19.42
N ARG A 67 -6.07 3.59 19.69
CA ARG A 67 -4.82 4.31 19.38
C ARG A 67 -4.33 5.05 20.59
N GLN A 68 -3.02 5.17 20.69
CA GLN A 68 -2.36 5.96 21.71
C GLN A 68 -1.29 6.82 21.04
N PRO A 69 -1.35 8.16 21.20
CA PRO A 69 -0.27 9.01 20.70
C PRO A 69 1.06 8.65 21.37
N VAL A 70 2.11 8.53 20.56
CA VAL A 70 3.47 8.39 21.09
C VAL A 70 3.91 9.76 21.62
N GLY A 71 4.29 9.82 22.89
CA GLY A 71 4.65 11.09 23.53
C GLY A 71 3.56 11.74 24.35
N GLY A 72 2.42 11.09 24.48
CA GLY A 72 1.29 11.56 25.30
C GLY A 72 0.20 12.24 24.50
N GLY A 73 -0.96 12.35 25.10
CA GLY A 73 -2.16 12.88 24.49
C GLY A 73 -3.37 11.98 24.70
N ASN A 74 -4.49 12.33 24.07
CA ASN A 74 -5.73 11.61 24.23
C ASN A 74 -5.71 10.28 23.49
N LYS A 75 -6.07 9.21 24.19
CA LYS A 75 -6.31 7.89 23.59
C LYS A 75 -7.60 7.92 22.80
N GLY A 76 -7.64 7.17 21.69
CA GLY A 76 -8.84 6.94 20.90
C GLY A 76 -9.25 5.49 20.93
N GLU A 77 -10.54 5.23 20.88
CA GLU A 77 -11.12 3.90 20.76
C GLU A 77 -12.14 3.90 19.62
N GLY A 78 -12.35 2.75 19.03
CA GLY A 78 -13.31 2.59 17.97
C GLY A 78 -13.51 1.15 17.57
N THR A 79 -14.13 0.97 16.43
CA THR A 79 -14.40 -0.34 15.84
C THR A 79 -13.91 -0.38 14.40
N TRP A 80 -13.58 -1.58 13.93
CA TRP A 80 -13.18 -1.83 12.56
C TRP A 80 -13.98 -2.98 11.98
N LYS A 81 -14.06 -3.00 10.66
CA LYS A 81 -14.57 -4.14 9.90
C LYS A 81 -13.84 -4.21 8.57
N LEU A 82 -13.76 -5.40 7.99
CA LEU A 82 -13.23 -5.57 6.65
C LEU A 82 -14.25 -5.04 5.63
N SER A 83 -13.73 -4.52 4.53
CA SER A 83 -14.48 -4.11 3.36
C SER A 83 -14.06 -4.94 2.16
N LYS A 84 -14.66 -4.69 1.01
CA LYS A 84 -14.34 -5.40 -0.23
C LYS A 84 -12.84 -5.29 -0.59
N ASP A 85 -12.25 -4.09 -0.44
CA ASP A 85 -10.89 -3.81 -0.87
C ASP A 85 -9.93 -3.48 0.28
N GLY A 86 -10.41 -3.46 1.50
CA GLY A 86 -9.61 -3.05 2.65
C GLY A 86 -10.36 -3.15 3.96
N PHE A 87 -10.46 -2.06 4.66
CA PHE A 87 -11.13 -2.01 5.96
C PHE A 87 -11.80 -0.65 6.19
N CYS A 88 -12.75 -0.62 7.12
CA CYS A 88 -13.42 0.60 7.52
C CYS A 88 -13.32 0.76 9.04
N THR A 89 -13.22 1.99 9.50
CA THR A 89 -13.14 2.32 10.93
C THR A 89 -14.23 3.31 11.31
N THR A 90 -14.70 3.18 12.55
CA THR A 90 -15.63 4.12 13.19
C THR A 90 -15.10 4.44 14.58
N TRP A 91 -14.78 5.72 14.83
CA TRP A 91 -14.30 6.14 16.14
C TRP A 91 -15.44 6.29 17.12
N ALA A 92 -15.18 6.00 18.38
CA ALA A 92 -16.17 6.19 19.45
C ALA A 92 -16.63 7.65 19.51
N GLY A 93 -17.94 7.84 19.61
CA GLY A 93 -18.55 9.17 19.58
C GLY A 93 -18.80 9.72 18.17
N SER A 94 -18.38 9.02 17.12
CA SER A 94 -18.65 9.37 15.72
C SER A 94 -19.61 8.37 15.08
N THR A 95 -20.46 8.84 14.18
CA THR A 95 -21.30 8.00 13.32
C THR A 95 -20.69 7.78 11.95
N LEU A 96 -19.54 8.44 11.67
CA LEU A 96 -18.88 8.36 10.37
C LEU A 96 -17.99 7.12 10.29
N SER A 97 -18.21 6.31 9.26
CA SER A 97 -17.32 5.22 8.89
C SER A 97 -16.40 5.67 7.77
N ASN A 98 -15.10 5.50 7.94
CA ASN A 98 -14.10 5.80 6.94
C ASN A 98 -13.46 4.50 6.47
N CYS A 99 -13.39 4.31 5.15
CA CYS A 99 -12.85 3.10 4.54
C CYS A 99 -11.51 3.37 3.87
N PHE A 100 -10.61 2.41 3.98
CA PHE A 100 -9.21 2.54 3.55
C PHE A 100 -8.76 1.29 2.80
N THR A 101 -7.74 1.49 1.98
CA THR A 101 -6.95 0.40 1.39
C THR A 101 -5.53 0.47 1.92
N VAL A 102 -4.81 -0.64 1.86
CA VAL A 102 -3.43 -0.74 2.32
C VAL A 102 -2.57 -1.25 1.17
N VAL A 103 -1.45 -0.58 0.93
CA VAL A 103 -0.47 -0.99 -0.08
C VAL A 103 0.92 -1.08 0.55
N SER A 104 1.73 -2.02 0.08
CA SER A 104 3.12 -2.11 0.50
C SER A 104 3.89 -0.86 0.06
N ALA A 105 4.74 -0.32 0.94
CA ALA A 105 5.55 0.86 0.69
C ALA A 105 7.04 0.62 0.99
N GLY A 106 7.44 -0.62 1.11
CA GLY A 106 8.81 -1.03 1.43
C GLY A 106 8.84 -2.10 2.51
N ASP A 107 10.03 -2.43 2.99
CA ASP A 107 10.19 -3.42 4.04
C ASP A 107 9.55 -2.95 5.35
N ASN A 108 8.62 -3.76 5.86
CA ASN A 108 7.91 -3.48 7.10
C ASN A 108 7.19 -2.11 7.11
N LYS A 109 6.82 -1.63 5.94
CA LYS A 109 6.17 -0.34 5.75
C LYS A 109 5.00 -0.47 4.78
N TRP A 110 3.89 0.17 5.12
CA TRP A 110 2.66 0.19 4.31
C TRP A 110 2.05 1.58 4.28
N SER A 111 1.51 1.95 3.14
CA SER A 111 0.70 3.16 3.00
C SER A 111 -0.78 2.82 3.15
N VAL A 112 -1.49 3.62 3.91
CA VAL A 112 -2.94 3.53 4.10
C VAL A 112 -3.59 4.65 3.32
N LEU A 113 -4.47 4.30 2.38
CA LEU A 113 -5.08 5.25 1.47
C LEU A 113 -6.59 5.35 1.68
N LYS A 114 -7.10 6.56 1.57
CA LYS A 114 -8.52 6.83 1.38
C LYS A 114 -8.72 7.33 -0.04
N GLY A 115 -9.37 6.52 -0.88
CA GLY A 115 -9.35 6.74 -2.32
C GLY A 115 -7.91 6.65 -2.84
N SER A 116 -7.42 7.70 -3.49
CA SER A 116 -6.04 7.81 -3.98
C SER A 116 -5.11 8.57 -3.03
N SER A 117 -5.62 9.09 -1.92
CA SER A 117 -4.86 9.92 -0.98
C SER A 117 -4.25 9.09 0.15
N ILE A 118 -2.94 9.25 0.37
CA ILE A 118 -2.27 8.64 1.51
C ILE A 118 -2.73 9.34 2.79
N GLN A 119 -3.22 8.57 3.75
CA GLN A 119 -3.69 9.08 5.04
C GLN A 119 -2.66 8.84 6.14
N ALA A 120 -1.96 7.72 6.07
CA ALA A 120 -1.00 7.32 7.07
C ALA A 120 0.01 6.34 6.49
N VAL A 121 1.11 6.17 7.19
CA VAL A 121 2.09 5.13 6.94
C VAL A 121 2.15 4.24 8.18
N TRP A 122 1.97 2.95 7.98
CA TRP A 122 2.06 1.95 9.03
C TRP A 122 3.42 1.26 8.96
N THR A 123 4.01 1.04 10.13
CA THR A 123 5.25 0.28 10.29
C THR A 123 5.09 -0.79 11.37
N LYS A 124 5.79 -1.91 11.17
CA LYS A 124 5.69 -3.05 12.06
C LYS A 124 7.05 -3.68 12.34
#